data_5cabbfd8c50d9b63af3b55a021506e94
#
_entry.id   5cabbfd8c50d9b63af3b55a021506e94
#
_cell.length_a   1.000
_cell.length_b   1.000
_cell.length_c   1.000
_cell.angle_alpha   90.00
_cell.angle_beta   90.00
_cell.angle_gamma   90.00
#
_symmetry.space_group_name_H-M   'P 1'
#
loop_
_entity.id
_entity.type
_entity.pdbx_description
1 polymer ?
#
loop_
_entity_poly.entity_id
_entity_poly.type
_entity_poly.pdbx_seq_one_letter_code
_entity_poly.pdbx_strand_id
1 'polypeptide(L)' 'MKQNLQIDAIWDDEAKVWLATSQDIAGLCVEAETWGRMIEEVKLILPDLMPLNGQSSEGVALTFKAEAHLDLAQVS' A
#
# COMPACT_ATOMS: atom_id res chain seq x y z
N MET A 1 5.93 7.79 21.38
CA MET A 1 6.82 7.36 20.31
C MET A 1 6.02 7.14 19.03
N LYS A 2 6.53 7.62 17.93
CA LYS A 2 5.89 7.39 16.64
C LYS A 2 6.13 5.96 16.19
N GLN A 3 5.07 5.29 15.80
CA GLN A 3 5.14 4.00 15.15
C GLN A 3 5.27 4.24 13.65
N ASN A 4 6.14 3.50 13.00
CA ASN A 4 6.32 3.58 11.56
C ASN A 4 5.89 2.26 10.94
N LEU A 5 4.93 2.34 10.02
CA LEU A 5 4.44 1.18 9.31
C LEU A 5 4.93 1.22 7.87
N GLN A 6 5.39 0.10 7.37
CA GLN A 6 5.82 0.00 5.99
C GLN A 6 4.70 -0.57 5.13
N ILE A 7 4.37 0.15 4.08
CA ILE A 7 3.39 -0.29 3.09
C ILE A 7 4.15 -0.65 1.83
N ASP A 8 3.95 -1.86 1.36
CA ASP A 8 4.58 -2.32 0.13
C ASP A 8 3.61 -2.16 -1.02
N ALA A 9 3.99 -1.38 -2.02
CA ALA A 9 3.16 -1.12 -3.17
C ALA A 9 3.81 -1.71 -4.41
N ILE A 10 3.08 -2.56 -5.10
CA ILE A 10 3.57 -3.24 -6.29
C ILE A 10 2.67 -2.86 -7.47
N TRP A 11 3.29 -2.47 -8.57
CA TRP A 11 2.56 -2.20 -9.80
C TRP A 11 2.30 -3.51 -10.53
N ASP A 12 1.03 -3.76 -10.82
CA ASP A 12 0.62 -4.91 -11.63
C ASP A 12 0.40 -4.41 -13.04
N ASP A 13 1.34 -4.69 -13.94
CA ASP A 13 1.30 -4.15 -15.28
C ASP A 13 0.23 -4.81 -16.15
N GLU A 14 -0.21 -6.00 -15.81
CA GLU A 14 -1.31 -6.65 -16.54
C GLU A 14 -2.64 -6.02 -16.20
N ALA A 15 -2.90 -5.85 -14.91
CA ALA A 15 -4.16 -5.30 -14.45
C ALA A 15 -4.16 -3.77 -14.45
N LYS A 16 -2.98 -3.15 -14.60
CA LYS A 16 -2.82 -1.69 -14.59
C LYS A 16 -3.28 -1.07 -13.29
N VAL A 17 -2.90 -1.69 -12.19
CA VAL A 17 -3.24 -1.20 -10.86
C VAL A 17 -2.04 -1.30 -9.93
N TRP A 18 -2.09 -0.49 -8.87
CA TRP A 18 -1.18 -0.61 -7.74
C TRP A 18 -1.82 -1.51 -6.69
N LEU A 19 -1.03 -2.44 -6.17
CA LEU A 19 -1.45 -3.29 -5.06
C LEU A 19 -0.65 -2.90 -3.83
N ALA A 20 -1.35 -2.57 -2.75
CA ALA A 20 -0.70 -2.21 -1.50
C ALA A 20 -0.98 -3.26 -0.44
N THR A 21 0.08 -3.75 0.18
CA THR A 21 -0.01 -4.69 1.28
C THR A 21 0.97 -4.25 2.36
N SER A 22 0.91 -4.87 3.53
CA SER A 22 1.85 -4.56 4.60
C SER A 22 2.13 -5.81 5.42
N GLN A 23 3.39 -6.01 5.76
CA GLN A 23 3.76 -7.05 6.69
C GLN A 23 3.49 -6.64 8.14
N ASP A 24 3.35 -5.33 8.36
CA ASP A 24 3.08 -4.80 9.69
C ASP A 24 1.61 -4.83 10.08
N ILE A 25 0.71 -4.87 9.09
CA ILE A 25 -0.73 -4.85 9.32
C ILE A 25 -1.37 -6.00 8.55
N ALA A 26 -1.86 -6.98 9.27
CA ALA A 26 -2.55 -8.10 8.65
C ALA A 26 -3.88 -7.62 8.06
N GLY A 27 -4.19 -8.11 6.88
CA GLY A 27 -5.47 -7.80 6.23
C GLY A 27 -5.44 -6.59 5.34
N LEU A 28 -4.33 -5.85 5.29
CA LEU A 28 -4.25 -4.72 4.38
C LEU A 28 -4.03 -5.23 2.96
N CYS A 29 -4.98 -4.91 2.09
CA CYS A 29 -4.89 -5.21 0.68
C CYS A 29 -5.71 -4.17 -0.07
N VAL A 30 -5.02 -3.29 -0.80
CA VAL A 30 -5.66 -2.20 -1.52
C VAL A 30 -5.25 -2.28 -2.97
N GLU A 31 -6.20 -2.06 -3.86
CA GLU A 31 -5.96 -2.06 -5.29
C GLU A 31 -6.50 -0.76 -5.86
N ALA A 32 -5.68 -0.05 -6.63
CA ALA A 32 -6.09 1.22 -7.21
C ALA A 32 -5.33 1.48 -8.50
N GLU A 33 -5.95 2.23 -9.39
CA GLU A 33 -5.38 2.50 -10.71
C GLU A 33 -4.27 3.53 -10.69
N THR A 34 -4.22 4.38 -9.68
CA THR A 34 -3.19 5.39 -9.57
C THR A 34 -2.51 5.33 -8.21
N TRP A 35 -1.28 5.82 -8.17
CA TRP A 35 -0.52 5.91 -6.92
C TRP A 35 -1.25 6.76 -5.87
N GLY A 36 -1.74 7.94 -6.28
CA GLY A 36 -2.44 8.81 -5.35
C GLY A 36 -3.70 8.18 -4.80
N ARG A 37 -4.46 7.49 -5.65
CA ARG A 37 -5.67 6.81 -5.21
C ARG A 37 -5.35 5.68 -4.24
N MET A 38 -4.28 4.95 -4.52
CA MET A 38 -3.85 3.87 -3.64
C MET A 38 -3.51 4.40 -2.25
N ILE A 39 -2.78 5.51 -2.18
CA ILE A 39 -2.43 6.14 -0.91
C ILE A 39 -3.69 6.56 -0.15
N GLU A 40 -4.65 7.18 -0.84
CA GLU A 40 -5.91 7.60 -0.21
C GLU A 40 -6.68 6.42 0.35
N GLU A 41 -6.77 5.33 -0.41
CA GLU A 41 -7.48 4.14 0.04
C GLU A 41 -6.81 3.52 1.27
N VAL A 42 -5.48 3.46 1.28
CA VAL A 42 -4.76 2.93 2.44
C VAL A 42 -5.05 3.79 3.67
N LYS A 43 -5.03 5.12 3.50
CA LYS A 43 -5.31 6.03 4.61
C LYS A 43 -6.72 5.88 5.15
N LEU A 44 -7.68 5.53 4.29
CA LEU A 44 -9.06 5.34 4.72
C LEU A 44 -9.26 4.02 5.46
N ILE A 45 -8.54 2.99 5.06
CA ILE A 45 -8.72 1.65 5.60
C ILE A 45 -7.96 1.44 6.90
N LEU A 46 -6.77 2.03 7.01
CA LEU A 46 -5.90 1.78 8.17
C LEU A 46 -6.55 2.05 9.52
N PRO A 47 -7.29 3.14 9.72
CA PRO A 47 -7.91 3.38 11.03
C PRO A 47 -8.86 2.27 11.46
N ASP A 48 -9.43 1.54 10.50
CA ASP A 48 -10.32 0.42 10.80
C ASP A 48 -9.55 -0.87 11.07
N LEU A 49 -8.42 -1.06 10.36
CA LEU A 49 -7.62 -2.27 10.49
C LEU A 49 -6.71 -2.28 11.70
N MET A 50 -6.17 -1.12 12.07
CA MET A 50 -5.17 -1.08 13.12
C MET A 50 -5.68 -1.57 14.46
N PRO A 51 -6.90 -1.18 14.92
CA PRO A 51 -7.41 -1.74 16.17
C PRO A 51 -7.59 -3.26 16.13
N LEU A 52 -7.94 -3.80 14.96
CA LEU A 52 -8.09 -5.25 14.80
C LEU A 52 -6.73 -5.96 14.92
N ASN A 53 -5.64 -5.25 14.70
CA ASN A 53 -4.29 -5.76 14.86
C ASN A 53 -3.68 -5.37 16.20
N GLY A 54 -4.51 -4.86 17.13
CA GLY A 54 -4.03 -4.46 18.43
C GLY A 54 -3.19 -3.19 18.43
N GLN A 55 -3.36 -2.35 17.44
CA GLN A 55 -2.55 -1.14 17.27
C GLN A 55 -3.43 0.09 17.25
N SER A 56 -2.84 1.23 17.65
CA SER A 56 -3.50 2.52 17.61
C SER A 56 -3.08 3.27 16.37
N SER A 57 -4.02 3.98 15.74
CA SER A 57 -3.70 4.80 14.58
C SER A 57 -3.11 6.16 14.94
N GLU A 58 -3.03 6.48 16.23
CA GLU A 58 -2.48 7.77 16.64
C GLU A 58 -0.96 7.79 16.54
N GLY A 59 -0.42 8.87 15.99
CA GLY A 59 1.00 9.08 15.90
C GLY A 59 1.71 8.10 14.98
N VAL A 60 1.01 7.55 14.00
CA VAL A 60 1.59 6.58 13.08
C VAL A 60 2.12 7.28 11.84
N ALA A 61 3.35 6.95 11.48
CA ALA A 61 3.94 7.37 10.22
C ALA A 61 3.89 6.20 9.25
N LEU A 62 3.62 6.50 7.99
CA LEU A 62 3.56 5.48 6.95
C LEU A 62 4.71 5.67 5.98
N THR A 63 5.39 4.58 5.68
CA THR A 63 6.43 4.57 4.66
C THR A 63 5.95 3.68 3.52
N PHE A 64 5.86 4.24 2.33
CA PHE A 64 5.45 3.49 1.15
C PHE A 64 6.67 3.13 0.33
N LYS A 65 6.85 1.85 0.06
CA LYS A 65 7.88 1.37 -0.84
C LYS A 65 7.22 0.88 -2.11
N ALA A 66 7.65 1.43 -3.22
CA ALA A 66 7.08 1.10 -4.51
C ALA A 66 8.01 0.18 -5.28
N GLU A 67 7.42 -0.80 -5.97
CA GLU A 67 8.17 -1.67 -6.86
C GLU A 67 7.35 -1.88 -8.12
N ALA A 68 7.99 -1.74 -9.26
CA ALA A 68 7.34 -1.94 -10.53
C ALA A 68 8.29 -2.67 -11.47
N HIS A 69 7.76 -3.71 -12.09
CA HIS A 69 8.49 -4.45 -13.11
C HIS A 69 7.76 -4.26 -14.43
N LEU A 70 8.43 -3.63 -15.36
CA LEU A 70 7.86 -3.33 -16.65
C LEU A 70 8.77 -3.92 -17.74
N ASP A 71 8.15 -4.62 -18.65
CA ASP A 71 8.89 -5.07 -19.82
C ASP A 71 8.96 -3.94 -20.80
N LEU A 72 10.16 -3.60 -21.22
CA LEU A 72 10.31 -2.61 -22.25
C LEU A 72 9.79 -3.22 -23.55
N ALA A 73 8.81 -2.55 -24.16
CA ALA A 73 8.18 -3.09 -25.35
C ALA A 73 9.21 -3.29 -26.45
N GLN A 74 9.19 -4.47 -27.04
CA GLN A 74 10.04 -4.75 -28.18
C GLN A 74 9.38 -4.21 -29.41
N VAL A 75 10.03 -3.25 -30.02
CA VAL A 75 9.58 -2.71 -31.29
C VAL A 75 10.28 -3.50 -32.37
N SER A 76 9.53 -4.25 -33.06
CA SER A 76 10.07 -5.01 -34.19
C SER A 76 9.84 -4.26 -35.49
#